data_c8b0eb0006476444e66d2cd17671e7e8
#
_entry.id   c8b0eb0006476444e66d2cd17671e7e8
#
_cell.length_a   1.000
_cell.length_b   1.000
_cell.length_c   1.000
_cell.angle_alpha   90.00
_cell.angle_beta   90.00
_cell.angle_gamma   90.00
#
_symmetry.space_group_name_H-M   'P 1'
#
loop_
_entity.id
_entity.type
_entity.pdbx_description
1 polymer ?
#
loop_
_entity_poly.entity_id
_entity_poly.type
_entity_poly.pdbx_seq_one_letter_code
_entity_poly.pdbx_strand_id
1 'polypeptide(L)'
;MERGEQVAAKTDNLDTRLTIAAHHEAGHIVIAAAMGLRLRPEGIMVDKGAWGLACFYKEPDESDESKESIIVATFAGYLAQKRFCEERGYSCPLPDDLEVTLSPDSKEARGIETNLSKQYLGTRTVPEVHELLQQRAAELVLQHWPAIEAVAREVASTSLAPLKPLKSGTQWSDQTSARSLPGDEVVKIVERFGIKAVCVTES
;
A
#
# COMPACT_ATOMS: atom_id res chain seq x y z
N MET A 1 -9.94 -6.90 -44.03
CA MET A 1 -8.72 -7.26 -43.30
C MET A 1 -8.33 -6.06 -42.44
N GLU A 2 -8.91 -5.97 -41.28
CA GLU A 2 -8.53 -4.96 -40.27
C GLU A 2 -7.26 -5.44 -39.58
N ARG A 3 -6.21 -4.67 -39.73
CA ARG A 3 -4.98 -4.88 -38.96
C ARG A 3 -5.31 -4.46 -37.51
N GLY A 4 -5.45 -5.43 -36.64
CA GLY A 4 -5.43 -5.19 -35.21
C GLY A 4 -4.10 -4.53 -34.86
N GLU A 5 -4.13 -3.24 -34.56
CA GLU A 5 -3.06 -2.52 -33.90
C GLU A 5 -2.87 -3.17 -32.54
N GLN A 6 -1.86 -4.04 -32.43
CA GLN A 6 -1.36 -4.45 -31.13
C GLN A 6 -0.85 -3.16 -30.46
N VAL A 7 -1.62 -2.66 -29.52
CA VAL A 7 -1.16 -1.66 -28.57
C VAL A 7 -0.02 -2.32 -27.81
N ALA A 8 1.20 -2.07 -28.28
CA ALA A 8 2.39 -2.48 -27.54
C ALA A 8 2.24 -1.91 -26.13
N ALA A 9 2.17 -2.80 -25.13
CA ALA A 9 2.14 -2.43 -23.74
C ALA A 9 3.26 -1.40 -23.53
N LYS A 10 2.90 -0.20 -23.03
CA LYS A 10 3.86 0.87 -22.75
C LYS A 10 4.81 0.37 -21.69
N THR A 11 5.97 -0.05 -22.14
CA THR A 11 6.93 -0.83 -21.39
C THR A 11 7.78 0.07 -20.51
N ASP A 12 7.85 -0.26 -19.31
CA ASP A 12 8.92 -0.91 -18.53
C ASP A 12 10.25 -0.13 -18.49
N ASN A 13 10.16 1.21 -18.40
CA ASN A 13 11.32 1.93 -17.91
C ASN A 13 11.30 1.94 -16.36
N LEU A 14 12.46 2.10 -15.76
CA LEU A 14 12.65 2.13 -14.32
C LEU A 14 11.72 3.14 -13.63
N ASP A 15 11.56 4.33 -14.20
CA ASP A 15 10.71 5.38 -13.61
C ASP A 15 9.24 4.99 -13.58
N THR A 16 8.74 4.30 -14.61
CA THR A 16 7.37 3.77 -14.61
C THR A 16 7.18 2.74 -13.51
N ARG A 17 8.12 1.78 -13.37
CA ARG A 17 8.05 0.77 -12.30
C ARG A 17 8.11 1.40 -10.91
N LEU A 18 8.99 2.36 -10.70
CA LEU A 18 9.10 3.09 -9.44
C LEU A 18 7.80 3.88 -9.14
N THR A 19 7.18 4.45 -10.17
CA THR A 19 5.91 5.17 -10.01
C THR A 19 4.76 4.23 -9.67
N ILE A 20 4.71 3.06 -10.30
CA ILE A 20 3.72 2.02 -9.98
C ILE A 20 3.88 1.56 -8.53
N ALA A 21 5.12 1.24 -8.12
CA ALA A 21 5.41 0.85 -6.74
C ALA A 21 5.09 1.98 -5.73
N ALA A 22 5.36 3.24 -6.09
CA ALA A 22 4.99 4.38 -5.25
C ALA A 22 3.47 4.48 -5.02
N HIS A 23 2.65 4.16 -6.03
CA HIS A 23 1.19 4.12 -5.87
C HIS A 23 0.74 2.95 -4.99
N HIS A 24 1.41 1.80 -5.09
CA HIS A 24 1.17 0.66 -4.22
C HIS A 24 1.39 1.06 -2.76
N GLU A 25 2.57 1.55 -2.43
CA GLU A 25 2.91 1.92 -1.05
C GLU A 25 2.09 3.13 -0.53
N ALA A 26 1.77 4.07 -1.42
CA ALA A 26 0.88 5.18 -1.07
C ALA A 26 -0.53 4.69 -0.76
N GLY A 27 -1.02 3.66 -1.45
CA GLY A 27 -2.28 2.99 -1.14
C GLY A 27 -2.30 2.48 0.31
N HIS A 28 -1.29 1.73 0.69
CA HIS A 28 -1.16 1.22 2.05
C HIS A 28 -1.18 2.33 3.11
N ILE A 29 -0.28 3.32 2.98
CA ILE A 29 -0.08 4.31 4.05
C ILE A 29 -1.21 5.33 4.17
N VAL A 30 -1.80 5.75 3.04
CA VAL A 30 -2.93 6.69 3.04
C VAL A 30 -4.17 6.06 3.65
N ILE A 31 -4.46 4.80 3.30
CA ILE A 31 -5.61 4.10 3.87
C ILE A 31 -5.35 3.72 5.32
N ALA A 32 -4.13 3.33 5.69
CA ALA A 32 -3.76 3.17 7.10
C ALA A 32 -4.05 4.44 7.91
N ALA A 33 -3.63 5.61 7.41
CA ALA A 33 -3.90 6.90 8.04
C ALA A 33 -5.41 7.22 8.11
N ALA A 34 -6.16 6.98 7.03
CA ALA A 34 -7.60 7.20 6.96
C ALA A 34 -8.38 6.31 7.93
N MET A 35 -7.87 5.10 8.20
CA MET A 35 -8.41 4.15 9.18
C MET A 35 -7.92 4.41 10.62
N GLY A 36 -7.14 5.49 10.84
CA GLY A 36 -6.65 5.87 12.16
C GLY A 36 -5.43 5.11 12.65
N LEU A 37 -4.78 4.31 11.81
CA LEU A 37 -3.52 3.66 12.17
C LEU A 37 -2.40 4.68 12.28
N ARG A 38 -1.51 4.49 13.28
CA ARG A 38 -0.38 5.37 13.50
C ARG A 38 0.72 5.11 12.48
N LEU A 39 1.24 6.16 11.87
CA LEU A 39 2.35 6.05 10.93
C LEU A 39 3.68 6.00 11.68
N ARG A 40 4.64 5.29 11.10
CA ARG A 40 6.01 5.22 11.58
C ARG A 40 6.85 6.34 10.95
N PRO A 41 7.93 6.78 11.62
CA PRO A 41 8.80 7.83 11.11
C PRO A 41 9.42 7.50 9.74
N GLU A 42 9.63 6.23 9.45
CA GLU A 42 10.20 5.77 8.19
C GLU A 42 9.31 6.10 6.98
N GLY A 43 7.99 6.17 7.18
CA GLY A 43 7.04 6.57 6.15
C GLY A 43 6.95 5.59 4.98
N ILE A 44 7.33 6.05 3.78
CA ILE A 44 7.34 5.23 2.56
C ILE A 44 8.74 5.14 1.99
N MET A 45 9.08 3.97 1.45
CA MET A 45 10.31 3.74 0.71
C MET A 45 10.02 2.89 -0.54
N VAL A 46 10.68 3.24 -1.66
CA VAL A 46 10.64 2.47 -2.91
C VAL A 46 12.06 2.35 -3.44
N ASP A 47 12.60 1.14 -3.52
CA ASP A 47 13.96 0.90 -3.99
C ASP A 47 14.07 0.90 -5.51
N LYS A 48 15.30 0.90 -6.01
CA LYS A 48 15.60 0.84 -7.46
C LYS A 48 15.10 -0.43 -8.17
N GLY A 49 14.75 -1.47 -7.42
CA GLY A 49 14.14 -2.70 -7.93
C GLY A 49 12.63 -2.60 -8.05
N ALA A 50 12.03 -1.46 -7.67
CA ALA A 50 10.60 -1.25 -7.52
C ALA A 50 9.96 -2.11 -6.41
N TRP A 51 10.76 -2.50 -5.40
CA TRP A 51 10.24 -3.01 -4.14
C TRP A 51 9.94 -1.83 -3.23
N GLY A 52 8.80 -1.90 -2.53
CA GLY A 52 8.38 -0.83 -1.66
C GLY A 52 8.11 -1.29 -0.23
N LEU A 53 7.97 -0.32 0.65
CA LEU A 53 7.57 -0.51 2.04
C LEU A 53 6.81 0.72 2.54
N ALA A 54 5.59 0.52 3.00
CA ALA A 54 4.81 1.49 3.74
C ALA A 54 4.86 1.17 5.24
N CYS A 55 5.35 2.13 6.03
CA CYS A 55 5.62 1.93 7.44
C CYS A 55 4.51 2.52 8.32
N PHE A 56 3.68 1.67 8.88
CA PHE A 56 2.70 2.00 9.91
C PHE A 56 2.68 0.93 11.00
N TYR A 57 2.11 1.23 12.16
CA TYR A 57 2.02 0.27 13.25
C TYR A 57 0.90 -0.72 12.95
N LYS A 58 1.27 -1.99 12.88
CA LYS A 58 0.37 -3.12 12.63
C LYS A 58 0.02 -3.87 13.93
N GLU A 59 0.45 -3.36 15.07
CA GLU A 59 0.10 -3.96 16.35
C GLU A 59 -1.39 -3.65 16.65
N PRO A 60 -2.27 -4.63 16.54
CA PRO A 60 -3.66 -4.43 16.90
C PRO A 60 -3.74 -4.24 18.43
N ASP A 61 -4.51 -3.27 18.86
CA ASP A 61 -4.87 -3.04 20.26
C ASP A 61 -5.88 -4.08 20.80
N GLU A 62 -5.85 -5.29 20.27
CA GLU A 62 -6.79 -6.39 20.49
C GLU A 62 -8.23 -6.12 19.99
N SER A 63 -8.55 -4.89 19.60
CA SER A 63 -9.86 -4.57 19.03
C SER A 63 -10.01 -5.15 17.61
N ASP A 64 -11.23 -5.57 17.29
CA ASP A 64 -11.52 -6.06 15.93
C ASP A 64 -11.47 -4.93 14.91
N GLU A 65 -11.75 -3.68 15.31
CA GLU A 65 -11.62 -2.49 14.45
C GLU A 65 -10.17 -2.25 14.01
N SER A 66 -9.22 -2.44 14.94
CA SER A 66 -7.80 -2.31 14.61
C SER A 66 -7.33 -3.38 13.63
N LYS A 67 -7.77 -4.64 13.84
CA LYS A 67 -7.48 -5.76 12.92
C LYS A 67 -8.07 -5.51 11.55
N GLU A 68 -9.32 -5.06 11.47
CA GLU A 68 -9.98 -4.71 10.23
C GLU A 68 -9.23 -3.59 9.49
N SER A 69 -8.82 -2.55 10.21
CA SER A 69 -8.06 -1.43 9.66
C SER A 69 -6.75 -1.88 9.02
N ILE A 70 -6.03 -2.82 9.65
CA ILE A 70 -4.79 -3.40 9.12
C ILE A 70 -5.06 -4.13 7.81
N ILE A 71 -6.10 -4.97 7.74
CA ILE A 71 -6.43 -5.74 6.54
C ILE A 71 -6.83 -4.81 5.40
N VAL A 72 -7.71 -3.85 5.68
CA VAL A 72 -8.17 -2.87 4.68
C VAL A 72 -6.99 -2.07 4.12
N ALA A 73 -6.09 -1.60 4.98
CA ALA A 73 -4.86 -0.94 4.55
C ALA A 73 -3.95 -1.87 3.73
N THR A 74 -3.89 -3.15 4.09
CA THR A 74 -3.12 -4.16 3.35
C THR A 74 -3.65 -4.38 1.93
N PHE A 75 -4.97 -4.43 1.72
CA PHE A 75 -5.55 -4.55 0.38
C PHE A 75 -5.41 -3.27 -0.46
N ALA A 76 -5.35 -2.12 0.20
CA ALA A 76 -5.34 -0.84 -0.49
C ALA A 76 -4.13 -0.63 -1.41
N GLY A 77 -2.98 -1.21 -1.10
CA GLY A 77 -1.78 -1.11 -1.94
C GLY A 77 -2.01 -1.68 -3.33
N TYR A 78 -2.45 -2.93 -3.40
CA TYR A 78 -2.78 -3.57 -4.68
C TYR A 78 -3.85 -2.82 -5.47
N LEU A 79 -4.92 -2.40 -4.80
CA LEU A 79 -6.04 -1.71 -5.44
C LEU A 79 -5.62 -0.34 -6.00
N ALA A 80 -4.76 0.38 -5.27
CA ALA A 80 -4.20 1.65 -5.74
C ALA A 80 -3.28 1.45 -6.96
N GLN A 81 -2.42 0.45 -6.92
CA GLN A 81 -1.56 0.09 -8.03
C GLN A 81 -2.37 -0.28 -9.28
N LYS A 82 -3.36 -1.18 -9.13
CA LYS A 82 -4.24 -1.62 -10.21
C LYS A 82 -4.92 -0.42 -10.86
N ARG A 83 -5.54 0.44 -10.06
CA ARG A 83 -6.21 1.65 -10.55
C ARG A 83 -5.26 2.56 -11.31
N PHE A 84 -4.07 2.82 -10.79
CA PHE A 84 -3.08 3.66 -11.48
C PHE A 84 -2.69 3.06 -12.84
N CYS A 85 -2.46 1.76 -12.91
CA CYS A 85 -2.14 1.08 -14.15
C CYS A 85 -3.27 1.18 -15.17
N GLU A 86 -4.51 0.94 -14.75
CA GLU A 86 -5.70 1.04 -15.59
C GLU A 86 -5.90 2.46 -16.16
N GLU A 87 -5.81 3.50 -15.32
CA GLU A 87 -5.95 4.90 -15.73
C GLU A 87 -4.86 5.35 -16.71
N ARG A 88 -3.67 4.76 -16.65
CA ARG A 88 -2.53 5.11 -17.49
C ARG A 88 -2.30 4.17 -18.68
N GLY A 89 -3.06 3.10 -18.77
CA GLY A 89 -2.91 2.07 -19.80
C GLY A 89 -1.59 1.31 -19.67
N TYR A 90 -1.09 1.15 -18.44
CA TYR A 90 0.05 0.29 -18.15
C TYR A 90 -0.40 -1.15 -17.95
N SER A 91 0.44 -2.11 -18.35
CA SER A 91 0.29 -3.48 -17.90
C SER A 91 0.58 -3.53 -16.41
N CYS A 92 -0.39 -3.96 -15.60
CA CYS A 92 -0.16 -4.12 -14.17
C CYS A 92 0.80 -5.30 -13.97
N PRO A 93 1.95 -5.11 -13.30
CA PRO A 93 2.93 -6.18 -13.16
C PRO A 93 2.53 -7.26 -12.14
N LEU A 94 1.35 -7.17 -11.59
CA LEU A 94 0.82 -8.21 -10.70
C LEU A 94 -0.07 -9.17 -11.50
N PRO A 95 0.17 -10.47 -11.40
CA PRO A 95 -0.66 -11.47 -12.04
C PRO A 95 -2.05 -11.50 -11.45
N ASP A 96 -2.99 -11.87 -12.31
CA ASP A 96 -4.36 -12.15 -11.93
C ASP A 96 -4.39 -13.21 -10.82
N ASP A 97 -5.07 -12.90 -9.72
CA ASP A 97 -5.56 -13.77 -8.63
C ASP A 97 -4.56 -14.69 -7.89
N LEU A 98 -3.56 -15.27 -8.55
CA LEU A 98 -2.72 -16.30 -7.92
C LEU A 98 -1.57 -15.73 -7.08
N GLU A 99 -0.97 -14.60 -7.48
CA GLU A 99 0.17 -14.01 -6.76
C GLU A 99 -0.26 -13.11 -5.61
N VAL A 100 -1.43 -12.50 -5.66
CA VAL A 100 -2.03 -11.82 -4.49
C VAL A 100 -2.12 -12.81 -3.31
N THR A 101 -2.35 -14.09 -3.59
CA THR A 101 -2.40 -15.13 -2.54
C THR A 101 -1.03 -15.50 -1.98
N LEU A 102 0.05 -15.15 -2.64
CA LEU A 102 1.41 -15.54 -2.27
C LEU A 102 2.26 -14.36 -1.74
N SER A 103 1.79 -13.11 -1.90
CA SER A 103 2.50 -11.96 -1.35
C SER A 103 2.55 -12.02 0.18
N PRO A 104 3.59 -11.46 0.82
CA PRO A 104 3.66 -11.35 2.28
C PRO A 104 2.43 -10.66 2.85
N ASP A 105 1.96 -9.58 2.21
CA ASP A 105 0.78 -8.82 2.63
C ASP A 105 -0.50 -9.68 2.63
N SER A 106 -0.69 -10.47 1.58
CA SER A 106 -1.86 -11.36 1.49
C SER A 106 -1.83 -12.49 2.52
N LYS A 107 -0.64 -13.01 2.86
CA LYS A 107 -0.49 -14.03 3.92
C LYS A 107 -0.81 -13.45 5.30
N GLU A 108 -0.35 -12.23 5.57
CA GLU A 108 -0.64 -11.52 6.81
C GLU A 108 -2.15 -11.24 6.94
N ALA A 109 -2.76 -10.68 5.91
CA ALA A 109 -4.19 -10.40 5.87
C ALA A 109 -5.02 -11.67 6.15
N ARG A 110 -4.73 -12.79 5.50
CA ARG A 110 -5.43 -14.06 5.74
C ARG A 110 -5.33 -14.57 7.16
N GLY A 111 -4.17 -14.41 7.81
CA GLY A 111 -4.00 -14.78 9.20
C GLY A 111 -4.94 -13.99 10.12
N ILE A 112 -5.06 -12.69 9.88
CA ILE A 112 -5.95 -11.82 10.65
C ILE A 112 -7.42 -12.09 10.30
N GLU A 113 -7.78 -12.25 9.01
CA GLU A 113 -9.14 -12.60 8.56
C GLU A 113 -9.66 -13.87 9.21
N THR A 114 -8.81 -14.90 9.35
CA THR A 114 -9.19 -16.13 10.01
C THR A 114 -9.59 -15.90 11.47
N ASN A 115 -8.94 -14.98 12.15
CA ASN A 115 -9.28 -14.62 13.52
C ASN A 115 -10.56 -13.78 13.59
N LEU A 116 -10.72 -12.81 12.69
CA LEU A 116 -11.93 -11.99 12.60
C LEU A 116 -13.17 -12.83 12.31
N SER A 117 -13.10 -13.79 11.38
CA SER A 117 -14.23 -14.63 11.02
C SER A 117 -14.75 -15.46 12.22
N LYS A 118 -13.88 -15.81 13.14
CA LYS A 118 -14.24 -16.58 14.34
C LYS A 118 -14.80 -15.73 15.50
N GLN A 119 -14.29 -14.53 15.64
CA GLN A 119 -14.53 -13.72 16.83
C GLN A 119 -15.56 -12.60 16.62
N TYR A 120 -15.51 -11.94 15.46
CA TYR A 120 -16.27 -10.72 15.21
C TYR A 120 -17.48 -10.92 14.31
N LEU A 121 -17.31 -11.64 13.22
CA LEU A 121 -18.36 -11.82 12.21
C LEU A 121 -19.23 -13.07 12.46
N GLY A 122 -18.91 -13.80 13.51
CA GLY A 122 -19.69 -14.91 14.12
C GLY A 122 -20.19 -15.98 13.15
N THR A 123 -20.95 -15.59 12.16
CA THR A 123 -21.60 -16.49 11.18
C THR A 123 -20.99 -16.44 9.77
N ARG A 124 -20.02 -15.57 9.51
CA ARG A 124 -19.41 -15.44 8.19
C ARG A 124 -18.19 -16.36 8.04
N THR A 125 -18.00 -16.84 6.83
CA THR A 125 -16.80 -17.60 6.45
C THR A 125 -15.63 -16.67 6.15
N VAL A 126 -14.41 -17.20 6.16
CA VAL A 126 -13.21 -16.42 5.79
C VAL A 126 -13.31 -15.78 4.40
N PRO A 127 -13.81 -16.47 3.35
CA PRO A 127 -14.02 -15.86 2.04
C PRO A 127 -14.99 -14.67 2.05
N GLU A 128 -16.09 -14.75 2.81
CA GLU A 128 -17.06 -13.65 2.92
C GLU A 128 -16.47 -12.44 3.64
N VAL A 129 -15.62 -12.67 4.65
CA VAL A 129 -14.88 -11.60 5.33
C VAL A 129 -13.88 -10.96 4.38
N HIS A 130 -13.13 -11.77 3.64
CA HIS A 130 -12.16 -11.31 2.65
C HIS A 130 -12.81 -10.39 1.60
N GLU A 131 -13.91 -10.84 1.00
CA GLU A 131 -14.64 -10.07 -0.01
C GLU A 131 -15.15 -8.73 0.56
N LEU A 132 -15.73 -8.75 1.77
CA LEU A 132 -16.21 -7.54 2.44
C LEU A 132 -15.08 -6.52 2.67
N LEU A 133 -13.94 -6.97 3.19
CA LEU A 133 -12.81 -6.07 3.51
C LEU A 133 -12.12 -5.57 2.25
N GLN A 134 -12.04 -6.40 1.21
CA GLN A 134 -11.54 -6.00 -0.09
C GLN A 134 -12.45 -4.94 -0.74
N GLN A 135 -13.77 -5.10 -0.67
CA GLN A 135 -14.72 -4.11 -1.15
C GLN A 135 -14.57 -2.79 -0.39
N ARG A 136 -14.46 -2.84 0.95
CA ARG A 136 -14.24 -1.65 1.77
C ARG A 136 -12.92 -0.94 1.42
N ALA A 137 -11.86 -1.69 1.18
CA ALA A 137 -10.59 -1.13 0.73
C ALA A 137 -10.74 -0.42 -0.63
N ALA A 138 -11.47 -1.01 -1.58
CA ALA A 138 -11.72 -0.42 -2.88
C ALA A 138 -12.51 0.90 -2.79
N GLU A 139 -13.52 0.96 -1.94
CA GLU A 139 -14.30 2.18 -1.68
C GLU A 139 -13.41 3.29 -1.08
N LEU A 140 -12.57 2.95 -0.11
CA LEU A 140 -11.65 3.91 0.52
C LEU A 140 -10.55 4.37 -0.44
N VAL A 141 -9.99 3.49 -1.27
CA VAL A 141 -9.05 3.87 -2.33
C VAL A 141 -9.70 4.84 -3.30
N LEU A 142 -10.94 4.60 -3.70
CA LEU A 142 -11.69 5.52 -4.56
C LEU A 142 -11.90 6.88 -3.89
N GLN A 143 -12.34 6.89 -2.64
CA GLN A 143 -12.60 8.10 -1.85
C GLN A 143 -11.35 8.95 -1.63
N HIS A 144 -10.22 8.30 -1.35
CA HIS A 144 -8.95 8.96 -1.00
C HIS A 144 -7.95 9.00 -2.16
N TRP A 145 -8.41 8.73 -3.39
CA TRP A 145 -7.52 8.69 -4.56
C TRP A 145 -6.66 9.94 -4.74
N PRO A 146 -7.18 11.17 -4.59
CA PRO A 146 -6.34 12.37 -4.71
C PRO A 146 -5.21 12.44 -3.69
N ALA A 147 -5.41 11.92 -2.47
CA ALA A 147 -4.37 11.85 -1.46
C ALA A 147 -3.31 10.79 -1.81
N ILE A 148 -3.75 9.62 -2.31
CA ILE A 148 -2.86 8.55 -2.78
C ILE A 148 -1.97 9.05 -3.92
N GLU A 149 -2.55 9.70 -4.94
CA GLU A 149 -1.77 10.29 -6.04
C GLU A 149 -0.78 11.35 -5.57
N ALA A 150 -1.17 12.19 -4.59
CA ALA A 150 -0.29 13.23 -4.06
C ALA A 150 0.92 12.62 -3.33
N VAL A 151 0.69 11.62 -2.47
CA VAL A 151 1.75 10.91 -1.75
C VAL A 151 2.64 10.14 -2.74
N ALA A 152 2.07 9.39 -3.66
CA ALA A 152 2.82 8.64 -4.67
C ALA A 152 3.70 9.55 -5.54
N ARG A 153 3.18 10.70 -5.96
CA ARG A 153 3.93 11.69 -6.74
C ARG A 153 5.10 12.27 -5.96
N GLU A 154 4.90 12.56 -4.68
CA GLU A 154 5.98 13.08 -3.83
C GLU A 154 7.08 12.03 -3.68
N VAL A 155 6.77 10.78 -3.37
CA VAL A 155 7.75 9.69 -3.33
C VAL A 155 8.47 9.55 -4.67
N ALA A 156 7.73 9.55 -5.78
CA ALA A 156 8.32 9.41 -7.12
C ALA A 156 9.22 10.59 -7.50
N SER A 157 9.06 11.77 -6.89
CA SER A 157 9.88 12.96 -7.16
C SER A 157 11.16 12.99 -6.32
N THR A 158 11.26 12.21 -5.24
CA THR A 158 12.46 12.18 -4.41
C THR A 158 13.64 11.53 -5.13
N SER A 159 14.85 11.93 -4.79
CA SER A 159 16.05 11.32 -5.33
C SER A 159 16.32 9.95 -4.67
N LEU A 160 16.90 9.04 -5.44
CA LEU A 160 17.43 7.80 -4.87
C LEU A 160 18.59 8.12 -3.91
N ALA A 161 18.45 7.72 -2.66
CA ALA A 161 19.45 7.89 -1.64
C ALA A 161 19.72 6.56 -0.91
N PRO A 162 20.92 6.35 -0.35
CA PRO A 162 21.21 5.17 0.46
C PRO A 162 20.22 5.08 1.63
N LEU A 163 19.61 3.93 1.83
CA LEU A 163 18.74 3.68 2.96
C LEU A 163 19.55 3.53 4.24
N LYS A 164 19.08 4.16 5.30
CA LYS A 164 19.54 3.83 6.65
C LYS A 164 18.92 2.50 7.08
N PRO A 165 19.65 1.67 7.84
CA PRO A 165 19.09 0.44 8.41
C PRO A 165 17.79 0.75 9.18
N LEU A 166 16.74 -0.02 8.90
CA LEU A 166 15.49 0.11 9.63
C LEU A 166 15.64 -0.50 11.01
N LYS A 167 15.16 0.18 12.03
CA LYS A 167 15.11 -0.34 13.42
C LYS A 167 14.22 -1.58 13.54
N SER A 168 13.30 -1.78 12.60
CA SER A 168 12.30 -2.87 12.59
C SER A 168 12.84 -4.25 12.18
N GLY A 169 14.14 -4.40 11.95
CA GLY A 169 14.72 -5.69 11.57
C GLY A 169 14.46 -6.12 10.12
N THR A 170 13.77 -5.33 9.32
CA THR A 170 13.63 -5.58 7.89
C THR A 170 14.99 -5.45 7.22
N GLN A 171 15.52 -6.56 6.72
CA GLN A 171 16.84 -6.60 6.09
C GLN A 171 16.77 -6.01 4.68
N TRP A 172 16.99 -4.71 4.58
CA TRP A 172 17.45 -4.11 3.34
C TRP A 172 18.96 -4.33 3.28
N SER A 173 19.50 -4.71 2.14
CA SER A 173 20.96 -4.79 2.01
C SER A 173 21.57 -3.40 2.22
N ASP A 174 22.73 -3.32 2.88
CA ASP A 174 23.44 -2.06 3.16
C ASP A 174 23.76 -1.20 1.93
N GLN A 175 23.53 -1.72 0.71
CA GLN A 175 23.74 -1.05 -0.57
C GLN A 175 22.45 -0.62 -1.26
N THR A 176 21.29 -0.75 -0.59
CA THR A 176 20.00 -0.41 -1.21
C THR A 176 19.84 1.10 -1.24
N SER A 177 19.63 1.64 -2.45
CA SER A 177 19.17 3.02 -2.62
C SER A 177 17.68 3.04 -2.90
N ALA A 178 16.96 3.94 -2.24
CA ALA A 178 15.53 4.09 -2.42
C ALA A 178 15.11 5.56 -2.51
N ARG A 179 13.96 5.79 -3.10
CA ARG A 179 13.18 7.01 -2.93
C ARG A 179 12.41 6.87 -1.62
N SER A 180 12.41 7.88 -0.79
CA SER A 180 11.73 7.82 0.51
C SER A 180 11.00 9.10 0.82
N LEU A 181 9.90 8.96 1.55
CA LEU A 181 9.11 10.06 2.09
C LEU A 181 8.85 9.78 3.57
N PRO A 182 9.41 10.57 4.50
CA PRO A 182 9.22 10.39 5.94
C PRO A 182 7.74 10.44 6.36
N GLY A 183 7.41 9.77 7.45
CA GLY A 183 6.03 9.66 7.92
C GLY A 183 5.40 11.01 8.29
N ASP A 184 6.16 11.94 8.84
CA ASP A 184 5.69 13.30 9.14
C ASP A 184 5.38 14.12 7.86
N GLU A 185 6.12 13.91 6.77
CA GLU A 185 5.80 14.50 5.47
C GLU A 185 4.54 13.87 4.86
N VAL A 186 4.36 12.55 5.02
CA VAL A 186 3.10 11.89 4.63
C VAL A 186 1.92 12.51 5.37
N VAL A 187 2.04 12.72 6.70
CA VAL A 187 0.99 13.37 7.52
C VAL A 187 0.62 14.73 6.93
N LYS A 188 1.61 15.60 6.65
CA LYS A 188 1.37 16.93 6.07
C LYS A 188 0.62 16.88 4.72
N ILE A 189 0.87 15.84 3.93
CA ILE A 189 0.18 15.67 2.64
C ILE A 189 -1.27 15.25 2.88
N VAL A 190 -1.51 14.20 3.66
CA VAL A 190 -2.84 13.63 3.81
C VAL A 190 -3.79 14.56 4.56
N GLU A 191 -3.28 15.40 5.46
CA GLU A 191 -4.06 16.43 6.16
C GLU A 191 -4.68 17.47 5.21
N ARG A 192 -4.02 17.78 4.08
CA ARG A 192 -4.60 18.66 3.03
C ARG A 192 -5.87 18.08 2.39
N PHE A 193 -6.05 16.79 2.51
CA PHE A 193 -7.24 16.06 2.03
C PHE A 193 -8.23 15.72 3.15
N GLY A 194 -8.04 16.30 4.34
CA GLY A 194 -8.94 16.12 5.48
C GLY A 194 -8.74 14.80 6.24
N ILE A 195 -7.68 14.06 5.96
CA ILE A 195 -7.33 12.83 6.69
C ILE A 195 -6.53 13.22 7.93
N LYS A 196 -7.06 12.87 9.11
CA LYS A 196 -6.34 13.06 10.38
C LYS A 196 -5.36 11.92 10.57
N ALA A 197 -4.08 12.21 10.53
CA ALA A 197 -3.02 11.22 10.66
C ALA A 197 -2.07 11.57 11.82
N VAL A 198 -1.44 10.56 12.39
CA VAL A 198 -0.46 10.71 13.45
C VAL A 198 0.80 9.92 13.09
N CYS A 199 1.94 10.60 13.05
CA CYS A 199 3.24 9.95 12.98
C CYS A 199 3.83 9.89 14.39
N VAL A 200 4.20 8.68 14.85
CA VAL A 200 4.74 8.47 16.19
C VAL A 200 6.23 8.21 16.10
N THR A 201 7.02 9.09 16.73
CA THR A 201 8.46 8.84 16.92
C THR A 201 8.64 7.95 18.14
N GLU A 202 9.31 6.81 17.96
CA GLU A 202 9.74 5.99 19.10
C GLU A 202 10.75 6.82 19.93
N SER A 203 10.40 7.04 21.17
CA SER A 203 11.30 7.69 22.16
C SER A 203 12.38 6.75 22.66
#